data_92a3b5beefdfbcc3a7fc10c9b80bc681
#
_entry.id   92a3b5beefdfbcc3a7fc10c9b80bc681
#
_cell.length_a   1.000
_cell.length_b   1.000
_cell.length_c   1.000
_cell.angle_alpha   90.00
_cell.angle_beta   90.00
_cell.angle_gamma   90.00
#
_symmetry.space_group_name_H-M   'P 1'
#
loop_
_entity.id
_entity.type
_entity.pdbx_description
1 polymer ?
#
loop_
_entity_poly.entity_id
_entity_poly.type
_entity_poly.pdbx_seq_one_letter_code
_entity_poly.pdbx_strand_id
1 'polypeptide(L)'
;GEMVVQGAVNPDEFYVYKPTLRQGKPAILRRSLGSKAIRMVYSDQPGERVRTEDTPEALRSQFSISDEDVHELARQALVIEQHYGRPMDVEWGKDGTTGKLYILQARPETVKSRAKATQIERYTLGRRGEVVAEGRAIGQKIGSGVARVVRSLEDMERVQPGDVLVADMTDPDWEPVMKRASAIVTNRGGRTCHAAIIARELGVPAVVGTGNALEKISDGQEVTVSCAEGDTGFIYAGDLPFERTTTDLADMPPAPLKIMMNVANPERAFDFGQLPNAGIGLARLEMIIASHIGVHPKALLEYASQDAETKKKIDARIAGYSDPVGFYVDRLAEGIATLTASVAPNPVIVRLSDFKSNEY
;
A
#
# COMPACT_ATOMS: atom_id res chain seq x y z
N GLY A 1 -8.17 -18.64 4.31
CA GLY A 1 -8.29 -19.23 2.99
C GLY A 1 -9.31 -18.55 2.11
N GLU A 2 -10.48 -19.13 1.96
CA GLU A 2 -11.46 -18.74 0.95
C GLU A 2 -11.85 -17.24 1.01
N MET A 3 -12.14 -16.71 2.18
CA MET A 3 -12.49 -15.30 2.37
C MET A 3 -11.37 -14.32 1.95
N VAL A 4 -10.11 -14.72 2.12
CA VAL A 4 -8.95 -13.92 1.68
C VAL A 4 -8.79 -13.98 0.17
N VAL A 5 -8.93 -15.17 -0.43
CA VAL A 5 -8.81 -15.35 -1.90
C VAL A 5 -9.92 -14.62 -2.64
N GLN A 6 -11.13 -14.60 -2.10
CA GLN A 6 -12.27 -13.87 -2.67
C GLN A 6 -12.21 -12.36 -2.46
N GLY A 7 -11.26 -11.86 -1.65
CA GLY A 7 -11.18 -10.44 -1.30
C GLY A 7 -12.28 -9.96 -0.36
N ALA A 8 -13.00 -10.88 0.30
CA ALA A 8 -14.10 -10.57 1.20
C ALA A 8 -13.64 -10.06 2.58
N VAL A 9 -12.35 -10.13 2.87
CA VAL A 9 -11.77 -9.71 4.15
C VAL A 9 -10.42 -9.03 3.91
N ASN A 10 -10.12 -7.98 4.68
CA ASN A 10 -8.78 -7.40 4.76
C ASN A 10 -7.95 -8.19 5.76
N PRO A 11 -6.96 -8.99 5.29
CA PRO A 11 -6.11 -9.81 6.13
C PRO A 11 -4.99 -8.97 6.79
N ASP A 12 -4.32 -9.57 7.77
CA ASP A 12 -3.04 -9.06 8.24
C ASP A 12 -1.97 -9.26 7.17
N GLU A 13 -1.04 -8.31 7.07
CA GLU A 13 0.05 -8.34 6.10
C GLU A 13 1.41 -8.22 6.79
N PHE A 14 2.37 -9.01 6.31
CA PHE A 14 3.74 -9.02 6.79
C PHE A 14 4.72 -8.95 5.62
N TYR A 15 5.69 -8.05 5.73
CA TYR A 15 6.78 -7.94 4.75
C TYR A 15 8.08 -8.45 5.37
N VAL A 16 8.67 -9.48 4.77
CA VAL A 16 9.87 -10.13 5.28
C VAL A 16 11.04 -9.94 4.31
N TYR A 17 12.17 -9.47 4.83
CA TYR A 17 13.38 -9.24 4.06
C TYR A 17 14.23 -10.51 3.98
N LYS A 18 14.24 -11.13 2.82
CA LYS A 18 14.91 -12.41 2.56
C LYS A 18 16.41 -12.44 2.93
N PRO A 19 17.23 -11.37 2.67
CA PRO A 19 18.65 -11.41 3.02
C PRO A 19 18.93 -11.55 4.51
N THR A 20 18.22 -10.83 5.39
CA THR A 20 18.37 -10.96 6.84
C THR A 20 17.79 -12.27 7.36
N LEU A 21 16.69 -12.75 6.78
CA LEU A 21 16.11 -14.05 7.12
C LEU A 21 17.11 -15.19 6.86
N ARG A 22 17.81 -15.17 5.71
CA ARG A 22 18.86 -16.17 5.38
C ARG A 22 20.02 -16.15 6.37
N GLN A 23 20.26 -15.03 7.04
CA GLN A 23 21.29 -14.88 8.08
C GLN A 23 20.78 -15.24 9.48
N GLY A 24 19.54 -15.67 9.64
CA GLY A 24 18.93 -15.97 10.93
C GLY A 24 18.69 -14.73 11.81
N LYS A 25 18.64 -13.56 11.22
CA LYS A 25 18.40 -12.28 11.91
C LYS A 25 16.92 -11.90 11.83
N PRO A 26 16.44 -10.96 12.70
CA PRO A 26 15.12 -10.36 12.55
C PRO A 26 14.92 -9.85 11.11
N ALA A 27 13.79 -10.21 10.51
CA ALA A 27 13.58 -10.02 9.08
C ALA A 27 12.24 -9.37 8.71
N ILE A 28 11.34 -9.16 9.67
CA ILE A 28 10.06 -8.49 9.42
C ILE A 28 10.32 -6.99 9.30
N LEU A 29 10.09 -6.45 8.10
CA LEU A 29 10.25 -5.02 7.81
C LEU A 29 8.98 -4.22 8.09
N ARG A 30 7.82 -4.85 7.95
CA ARG A 30 6.53 -4.21 8.16
C ARG A 30 5.49 -5.26 8.51
N ARG A 31 4.58 -4.84 9.38
CA ARG A 31 3.35 -5.55 9.66
C ARG A 31 2.17 -4.59 9.62
N SER A 32 1.06 -5.05 9.07
CA SER A 32 -0.18 -4.29 9.00
C SER A 32 -1.33 -5.13 9.52
N LEU A 33 -2.05 -4.59 10.47
CA LEU A 33 -3.22 -5.25 11.04
C LEU A 33 -4.40 -5.05 10.10
N GLY A 34 -4.98 -6.15 9.62
CA GLY A 34 -6.18 -6.12 8.80
C GLY A 34 -7.45 -5.89 9.64
N SER A 35 -8.50 -5.40 9.01
CA SER A 35 -9.79 -5.21 9.71
C SER A 35 -10.43 -6.53 10.11
N LYS A 36 -10.20 -7.61 9.34
CA LYS A 36 -10.70 -8.97 9.61
C LYS A 36 -12.17 -9.00 10.06
N ALA A 37 -13.02 -8.20 9.40
CA ALA A 37 -14.40 -7.97 9.83
C ALA A 37 -15.20 -9.27 9.98
N ILE A 38 -15.00 -10.21 9.06
CA ILE A 38 -15.68 -11.51 9.04
C ILE A 38 -14.69 -12.67 9.07
N ARG A 39 -15.15 -13.81 9.54
CA ARG A 39 -14.40 -15.07 9.53
C ARG A 39 -15.29 -16.23 9.13
N MET A 40 -14.69 -17.28 8.61
CA MET A 40 -15.36 -18.54 8.33
C MET A 40 -14.99 -19.55 9.41
N VAL A 41 -16.00 -20.17 10.01
CA VAL A 41 -15.85 -21.18 11.06
C VAL A 41 -16.60 -22.46 10.68
N TYR A 42 -16.24 -23.58 11.28
CA TYR A 42 -17.02 -24.81 11.12
C TYR A 42 -18.43 -24.62 11.66
N SER A 43 -19.40 -25.19 10.95
CA SER A 43 -20.81 -25.16 11.35
C SER A 43 -21.16 -26.46 12.08
N ASP A 44 -21.92 -26.31 13.16
CA ASP A 44 -22.50 -27.47 13.89
C ASP A 44 -23.86 -27.88 13.30
N GLN A 45 -24.33 -27.19 12.24
CA GLN A 45 -25.63 -27.50 11.63
C GLN A 45 -25.52 -28.65 10.62
N PRO A 46 -26.46 -29.60 10.63
CA PRO A 46 -26.49 -30.70 9.66
C PRO A 46 -26.60 -30.19 8.22
N GLY A 47 -25.66 -30.61 7.37
CA GLY A 47 -25.62 -30.22 5.94
C GLY A 47 -24.80 -28.98 5.62
N GLU A 48 -24.40 -28.19 6.60
CA GLU A 48 -23.54 -27.05 6.45
C GLU A 48 -22.15 -27.33 7.05
N ARG A 49 -21.09 -27.26 6.25
CA ARG A 49 -19.72 -27.53 6.74
C ARG A 49 -19.08 -26.33 7.41
N VAL A 50 -19.33 -25.14 6.87
CA VAL A 50 -18.76 -23.88 7.33
C VAL A 50 -19.81 -22.79 7.26
N ARG A 51 -19.73 -21.83 8.17
CA ARG A 51 -20.54 -20.60 8.16
C ARG A 51 -19.65 -19.37 8.27
N THR A 52 -20.12 -18.26 7.73
CA THR A 52 -19.49 -16.96 7.90
C THR A 52 -20.13 -16.24 9.07
N GLU A 53 -19.31 -15.64 9.92
CA GLU A 53 -19.77 -14.84 11.06
C GLU A 53 -18.85 -13.64 11.27
N ASP A 54 -19.32 -12.65 12.03
CA ASP A 54 -18.52 -11.50 12.43
C ASP A 54 -17.34 -11.97 13.31
N THR A 55 -16.16 -11.40 13.04
CA THR A 55 -14.98 -11.66 13.87
C THR A 55 -15.10 -10.90 15.19
N PRO A 56 -14.99 -11.55 16.36
CA PRO A 56 -14.96 -10.87 17.64
C PRO A 56 -13.90 -9.77 17.72
N GLU A 57 -14.23 -8.62 18.31
CA GLU A 57 -13.35 -7.45 18.35
C GLU A 57 -11.98 -7.77 18.99
N ALA A 58 -11.94 -8.60 20.02
CA ALA A 58 -10.70 -9.05 20.65
C ALA A 58 -9.74 -9.79 19.69
N LEU A 59 -10.28 -10.48 18.67
CA LEU A 59 -9.47 -11.14 17.64
C LEU A 59 -9.12 -10.20 16.48
N ARG A 60 -9.95 -9.21 16.21
CA ARG A 60 -9.67 -8.21 15.17
C ARG A 60 -8.51 -7.30 15.54
N SER A 61 -8.34 -7.01 16.83
CA SER A 61 -7.28 -6.15 17.37
C SER A 61 -5.94 -6.85 17.60
N GLN A 62 -5.80 -8.12 17.20
CA GLN A 62 -4.57 -8.90 17.32
C GLN A 62 -4.13 -9.44 15.96
N PHE A 63 -2.83 -9.63 15.78
CA PHE A 63 -2.33 -10.33 14.59
C PHE A 63 -2.76 -11.81 14.63
N SER A 64 -3.12 -12.35 13.48
CA SER A 64 -3.60 -13.72 13.32
C SER A 64 -2.52 -14.79 13.51
N ILE A 65 -1.27 -14.42 13.34
CA ILE A 65 -0.09 -15.28 13.52
C ILE A 65 1.02 -14.50 14.23
N SER A 66 1.91 -15.24 14.91
CA SER A 66 3.05 -14.66 15.63
C SER A 66 4.23 -14.34 14.69
N ASP A 67 5.20 -13.57 15.17
CA ASP A 67 6.44 -13.29 14.45
C ASP A 67 7.24 -14.57 14.15
N GLU A 68 7.21 -15.56 15.04
CA GLU A 68 7.81 -16.88 14.85
C GLU A 68 7.15 -17.63 13.70
N ASP A 69 5.82 -17.60 13.64
CA ASP A 69 5.05 -18.18 12.53
C ASP A 69 5.41 -17.51 11.19
N VAL A 70 5.50 -16.18 11.18
CA VAL A 70 5.89 -15.40 9.99
C VAL A 70 7.29 -15.79 9.51
N HIS A 71 8.26 -15.88 10.43
CA HIS A 71 9.62 -16.31 10.08
C HIS A 71 9.66 -17.75 9.57
N GLU A 72 8.87 -18.66 10.17
CA GLU A 72 8.80 -20.06 9.73
C GLU A 72 8.21 -20.17 8.32
N LEU A 73 7.07 -19.54 8.06
CA LEU A 73 6.47 -19.47 6.73
C LEU A 73 7.43 -18.87 5.69
N ALA A 74 8.13 -17.80 6.06
CA ALA A 74 9.08 -17.17 5.15
C ALA A 74 10.29 -18.07 4.84
N ARG A 75 10.76 -18.89 5.80
CA ARG A 75 11.80 -19.91 5.55
C ARG A 75 11.31 -21.00 4.60
N GLN A 76 10.08 -21.50 4.82
CA GLN A 76 9.47 -22.47 3.93
C GLN A 76 9.30 -21.92 2.51
N ALA A 77 8.85 -20.67 2.38
CA ALA A 77 8.75 -19.98 1.08
C ALA A 77 10.11 -19.84 0.39
N LEU A 78 11.19 -19.55 1.13
CA LEU A 78 12.57 -19.53 0.56
C LEU A 78 13.02 -20.89 0.04
N VAL A 79 12.71 -21.98 0.74
CA VAL A 79 13.02 -23.35 0.28
C VAL A 79 12.28 -23.66 -1.01
N ILE A 80 10.99 -23.31 -1.08
CA ILE A 80 10.14 -23.51 -2.26
C ILE A 80 10.69 -22.66 -3.43
N GLU A 81 10.98 -21.38 -3.22
CA GLU A 81 11.56 -20.48 -4.23
C GLU A 81 12.88 -21.03 -4.77
N GLN A 82 13.76 -21.52 -3.89
CA GLN A 82 15.03 -22.12 -4.28
C GLN A 82 14.85 -23.39 -5.11
N HIS A 83 13.88 -24.23 -4.73
CA HIS A 83 13.57 -25.48 -5.45
C HIS A 83 13.07 -25.20 -6.88
N TYR A 84 12.17 -24.24 -7.05
CA TYR A 84 11.62 -23.90 -8.36
C TYR A 84 12.44 -22.86 -9.15
N GLY A 85 13.46 -22.25 -8.54
CA GLY A 85 14.34 -21.25 -9.16
C GLY A 85 13.64 -19.94 -9.53
N ARG A 86 12.47 -19.65 -8.96
CA ARG A 86 11.68 -18.45 -9.22
C ARG A 86 10.70 -18.12 -8.08
N PRO A 87 10.21 -16.88 -8.00
CA PRO A 87 9.20 -16.51 -7.02
C PRO A 87 7.93 -17.36 -7.15
N MET A 88 7.39 -17.78 -6.02
CA MET A 88 6.21 -18.63 -5.93
C MET A 88 5.15 -17.97 -5.05
N ASP A 89 3.90 -18.10 -5.47
CA ASP A 89 2.71 -17.81 -4.67
C ASP A 89 2.37 -19.07 -3.88
N VAL A 90 2.21 -18.95 -2.56
CA VAL A 90 2.12 -20.09 -1.66
C VAL A 90 0.87 -19.98 -0.80
N GLU A 91 0.02 -21.01 -0.82
CA GLU A 91 -1.08 -21.16 0.12
C GLU A 91 -0.63 -22.02 1.32
N TRP A 92 -1.08 -21.62 2.50
CA TRP A 92 -0.69 -22.27 3.74
C TRP A 92 -1.85 -22.31 4.75
N GLY A 93 -1.72 -23.15 5.75
CA GLY A 93 -2.64 -23.24 6.86
C GLY A 93 -1.92 -23.52 8.18
N LYS A 94 -2.47 -23.01 9.28
CA LYS A 94 -2.03 -23.31 10.64
C LYS A 94 -3.06 -24.23 11.28
N ASP A 95 -2.65 -25.41 11.73
CA ASP A 95 -3.51 -26.36 12.39
C ASP A 95 -3.92 -25.83 13.78
N GLY A 96 -5.22 -25.74 14.02
CA GLY A 96 -5.75 -25.16 15.25
C GLY A 96 -5.52 -26.00 16.51
N THR A 97 -5.22 -27.30 16.35
CA THR A 97 -4.98 -28.24 17.46
C THR A 97 -3.51 -28.32 17.82
N THR A 98 -2.65 -28.45 16.82
CA THR A 98 -1.21 -28.65 17.01
C THR A 98 -0.40 -27.35 16.90
N GLY A 99 -0.98 -26.28 16.36
CA GLY A 99 -0.29 -25.02 16.06
C GLY A 99 0.71 -25.11 14.92
N LYS A 100 0.83 -26.24 14.22
CA LYS A 100 1.80 -26.43 13.13
C LYS A 100 1.35 -25.75 11.85
N LEU A 101 2.34 -25.23 11.13
CA LEU A 101 2.16 -24.63 9.81
C LEU A 101 2.33 -25.69 8.72
N TYR A 102 1.49 -25.63 7.71
CA TYR A 102 1.50 -26.53 6.56
C TYR A 102 1.40 -25.72 5.26
N ILE A 103 2.25 -26.05 4.30
CA ILE A 103 2.10 -25.56 2.92
C ILE A 103 1.04 -26.42 2.24
N LEU A 104 0.04 -25.78 1.66
CA LEU A 104 -1.09 -26.42 1.00
C LEU A 104 -0.93 -26.44 -0.52
N GLN A 105 -0.43 -25.35 -1.09
CA GLN A 105 -0.21 -25.19 -2.53
C GLN A 105 0.94 -24.24 -2.78
N ALA A 106 1.66 -24.46 -3.89
CA ALA A 106 2.63 -23.51 -4.42
C ALA A 106 2.44 -23.42 -5.95
N ARG A 107 2.39 -22.19 -6.47
CA ARG A 107 2.27 -21.90 -7.91
C ARG A 107 3.21 -20.76 -8.31
N PRO A 108 3.66 -20.71 -9.57
CA PRO A 108 4.51 -19.61 -10.02
C PRO A 108 3.82 -18.26 -9.89
N GLU A 109 4.51 -17.29 -9.29
CA GLU A 109 4.08 -15.91 -9.31
C GLU A 109 4.26 -15.36 -10.73
N THR A 110 3.21 -14.73 -11.30
CA THR A 110 3.17 -14.34 -12.72
C THR A 110 3.06 -12.84 -12.95
N VAL A 111 2.70 -12.06 -11.95
CA VAL A 111 2.36 -10.63 -12.09
C VAL A 111 3.56 -9.73 -11.82
N LYS A 112 4.17 -9.85 -10.63
CA LYS A 112 5.28 -8.97 -10.22
C LYS A 112 6.64 -9.37 -10.80
N SER A 113 6.85 -10.65 -11.11
CA SER A 113 8.12 -11.13 -11.69
C SER A 113 8.40 -10.63 -13.11
N ARG A 114 7.40 -10.05 -13.80
CA ARG A 114 7.53 -9.47 -15.14
C ARG A 114 7.86 -7.98 -15.13
N ALA A 115 7.73 -7.29 -14.01
CA ALA A 115 8.10 -5.88 -13.89
C ALA A 115 9.63 -5.75 -14.00
N LYS A 116 10.13 -5.17 -15.10
CA LYS A 116 11.55 -4.85 -15.23
C LYS A 116 11.88 -3.72 -14.28
N ALA A 117 12.57 -4.05 -13.19
CA ALA A 117 12.97 -3.14 -12.11
C ALA A 117 13.86 -1.97 -12.57
N THR A 118 14.33 -1.99 -13.83
CA THR A 118 15.29 -1.03 -14.39
C THR A 118 14.67 0.00 -15.32
N GLN A 119 13.33 0.08 -15.43
CA GLN A 119 12.68 0.98 -16.38
C GLN A 119 11.88 2.08 -15.69
N ILE A 120 12.16 3.34 -16.06
CA ILE A 120 11.34 4.49 -15.67
C ILE A 120 10.41 4.85 -16.82
N GLU A 121 9.13 4.97 -16.51
CA GLU A 121 8.12 5.44 -17.43
C GLU A 121 7.85 6.92 -17.20
N ARG A 122 7.89 7.70 -18.26
CA ARG A 122 7.51 9.09 -18.28
C ARG A 122 6.34 9.28 -19.22
N TYR A 123 5.31 9.95 -18.73
CA TYR A 123 4.12 10.30 -19.49
C TYR A 123 4.17 11.79 -19.84
N THR A 124 3.89 12.13 -21.09
CA THR A 124 3.84 13.51 -21.57
C THR A 124 2.55 13.72 -22.34
N LEU A 125 1.72 14.64 -21.90
CA LEU A 125 0.50 15.03 -22.62
C LEU A 125 0.87 15.74 -23.90
N GLY A 126 0.35 15.28 -25.03
CA GLY A 126 0.66 15.86 -26.35
C GLY A 126 0.09 17.26 -26.54
N ARG A 127 -1.10 17.51 -25.98
CA ARG A 127 -1.73 18.83 -25.94
C ARG A 127 -2.67 18.91 -24.72
N ARG A 128 -2.81 20.09 -24.16
CA ARG A 128 -3.83 20.36 -23.15
C ARG A 128 -5.20 20.49 -23.82
N GLY A 129 -6.21 19.90 -23.19
CA GLY A 129 -7.62 20.03 -23.55
C GLY A 129 -8.36 21.00 -22.62
N GLU A 130 -9.67 20.99 -22.72
CA GLU A 130 -10.56 21.68 -21.79
C GLU A 130 -10.47 20.97 -20.41
N VAL A 131 -10.16 21.72 -19.37
CA VAL A 131 -10.11 21.22 -17.99
C VAL A 131 -11.52 21.14 -17.45
N VAL A 132 -12.00 19.92 -17.19
CA VAL A 132 -13.31 19.67 -16.58
C VAL A 132 -13.24 19.79 -15.07
N ALA A 133 -12.21 19.21 -14.45
CA ALA A 133 -11.97 19.28 -13.02
C ALA A 133 -10.47 19.19 -12.74
N GLU A 134 -10.08 19.63 -11.54
CA GLU A 134 -8.70 19.52 -11.06
C GLU A 134 -8.68 19.13 -9.59
N GLY A 135 -7.58 18.56 -9.15
CA GLY A 135 -7.39 18.12 -7.76
C GLY A 135 -5.94 17.77 -7.48
N ARG A 136 -5.70 16.98 -6.46
CA ARG A 136 -4.36 16.56 -6.09
C ARG A 136 -3.94 15.35 -6.94
N ALA A 137 -2.82 15.46 -7.64
CA ALA A 137 -2.24 14.37 -8.41
C ALA A 137 -1.69 13.25 -7.50
N ILE A 138 -1.99 12.02 -7.85
CA ILE A 138 -1.46 10.81 -7.24
C ILE A 138 -0.77 9.99 -8.33
N GLY A 139 0.52 9.79 -8.18
CA GLY A 139 1.36 9.21 -9.23
C GLY A 139 1.84 10.26 -10.25
N GLN A 140 2.35 9.76 -11.38
CA GLN A 140 2.90 10.60 -12.48
C GLN A 140 2.46 10.09 -13.86
N LYS A 141 1.42 9.27 -13.90
CA LYS A 141 0.89 8.67 -15.12
C LYS A 141 -0.27 9.48 -15.69
N ILE A 142 -0.62 9.15 -16.91
CA ILE A 142 -1.83 9.61 -17.58
C ILE A 142 -2.67 8.37 -17.89
N GLY A 143 -3.97 8.46 -17.67
CA GLY A 143 -4.94 7.43 -18.04
C GLY A 143 -6.13 8.09 -18.72
N SER A 144 -6.67 7.45 -19.76
CA SER A 144 -7.88 7.90 -20.45
C SER A 144 -8.90 6.78 -20.54
N GLY A 145 -10.15 7.14 -20.71
CA GLY A 145 -11.25 6.20 -20.88
C GLY A 145 -12.61 6.84 -20.65
N VAL A 146 -13.61 5.99 -20.65
CA VAL A 146 -15.00 6.40 -20.40
C VAL A 146 -15.21 6.58 -18.91
N ALA A 147 -15.67 7.75 -18.49
CA ALA A 147 -15.97 8.04 -17.11
C ALA A 147 -17.18 7.21 -16.64
N ARG A 148 -17.02 6.50 -15.53
CA ARG A 148 -18.08 5.80 -14.82
C ARG A 148 -18.30 6.44 -13.48
N VAL A 149 -19.43 7.13 -13.37
CA VAL A 149 -19.85 7.75 -12.12
C VAL A 149 -20.48 6.69 -11.23
N VAL A 150 -19.79 6.38 -10.13
CA VAL A 150 -20.17 5.35 -9.17
C VAL A 150 -20.58 6.04 -7.87
N ARG A 151 -21.83 5.85 -7.47
CA ARG A 151 -22.42 6.44 -6.27
C ARG A 151 -22.74 5.41 -5.20
N SER A 152 -22.84 4.13 -5.60
CA SER A 152 -23.16 3.01 -4.71
C SER A 152 -22.36 1.77 -5.09
N LEU A 153 -22.35 0.77 -4.21
CA LEU A 153 -21.72 -0.53 -4.48
C LEU A 153 -22.32 -1.23 -5.72
N GLU A 154 -23.61 -1.05 -5.94
CA GLU A 154 -24.34 -1.62 -7.09
C GLU A 154 -23.83 -1.05 -8.43
N ASP A 155 -23.42 0.21 -8.47
CA ASP A 155 -22.87 0.85 -9.66
C ASP A 155 -21.50 0.29 -10.07
N MET A 156 -20.78 -0.37 -9.17
CA MET A 156 -19.42 -0.88 -9.41
C MET A 156 -19.36 -1.92 -10.53
N GLU A 157 -20.42 -2.69 -10.72
CA GLU A 157 -20.49 -3.70 -11.79
C GLU A 157 -20.43 -3.09 -13.19
N ARG A 158 -20.82 -1.82 -13.31
CA ARG A 158 -20.83 -1.08 -14.58
C ARG A 158 -19.43 -0.66 -15.04
N VAL A 159 -18.45 -0.64 -14.15
CA VAL A 159 -17.07 -0.23 -14.49
C VAL A 159 -16.37 -1.36 -15.24
N GLN A 160 -15.99 -1.08 -16.46
CA GLN A 160 -15.27 -2.00 -17.33
C GLN A 160 -13.76 -1.76 -17.28
N PRO A 161 -12.92 -2.74 -17.64
CA PRO A 161 -11.49 -2.54 -17.78
C PRO A 161 -11.17 -1.39 -18.74
N GLY A 162 -10.39 -0.41 -18.25
CA GLY A 162 -10.02 0.78 -19.02
C GLY A 162 -10.92 1.99 -18.81
N ASP A 163 -12.03 1.87 -18.07
CA ASP A 163 -12.86 3.02 -17.69
C ASP A 163 -12.15 3.91 -16.65
N VAL A 164 -12.56 5.17 -16.56
CA VAL A 164 -12.16 6.10 -15.51
C VAL A 164 -13.21 6.05 -14.38
N LEU A 165 -12.79 5.62 -13.20
CA LEU A 165 -13.65 5.58 -12.03
C LEU A 165 -13.83 6.98 -11.45
N VAL A 166 -15.07 7.47 -11.35
CA VAL A 166 -15.41 8.76 -10.75
C VAL A 166 -16.35 8.53 -9.58
N ALA A 167 -15.93 8.97 -8.37
CA ALA A 167 -16.67 8.74 -7.14
C ALA A 167 -16.59 9.93 -6.17
N ASP A 168 -17.43 9.96 -5.15
CA ASP A 168 -17.30 10.94 -4.08
C ASP A 168 -16.08 10.66 -3.21
N MET A 169 -15.96 9.43 -2.73
CA MET A 169 -14.82 8.87 -2.03
C MET A 169 -14.81 7.35 -2.23
N THR A 170 -13.72 6.68 -1.91
CA THR A 170 -13.62 5.23 -1.94
C THR A 170 -13.33 4.68 -0.54
N ASP A 171 -13.72 3.44 -0.30
CA ASP A 171 -13.40 2.65 0.87
C ASP A 171 -12.78 1.29 0.46
N PRO A 172 -12.38 0.42 1.38
CA PRO A 172 -11.72 -0.85 1.05
C PRO A 172 -12.49 -1.77 0.11
N ASP A 173 -13.81 -1.71 0.09
CA ASP A 173 -14.64 -2.58 -0.76
C ASP A 173 -14.55 -2.20 -2.25
N TRP A 174 -13.97 -1.03 -2.56
CA TRP A 174 -13.80 -0.52 -3.92
C TRP A 174 -12.54 -1.04 -4.64
N GLU A 175 -11.63 -1.71 -3.93
CA GLU A 175 -10.36 -2.18 -4.52
C GLU A 175 -10.53 -3.01 -5.79
N PRO A 176 -11.50 -3.95 -5.90
CA PRO A 176 -11.70 -4.74 -7.12
C PRO A 176 -12.06 -3.90 -8.35
N VAL A 177 -12.83 -2.83 -8.17
CA VAL A 177 -13.18 -1.94 -9.28
C VAL A 177 -12.04 -0.97 -9.61
N MET A 178 -11.30 -0.51 -8.61
CA MET A 178 -10.13 0.34 -8.80
C MET A 178 -9.02 -0.36 -9.61
N LYS A 179 -8.89 -1.68 -9.48
CA LYS A 179 -7.93 -2.50 -10.27
C LYS A 179 -8.24 -2.54 -11.77
N ARG A 180 -9.50 -2.35 -12.14
CA ARG A 180 -9.93 -2.34 -13.57
C ARG A 180 -9.83 -0.96 -14.20
N ALA A 181 -9.83 0.09 -13.37
CA ALA A 181 -9.84 1.46 -13.85
C ALA A 181 -8.51 1.87 -14.51
N SER A 182 -8.59 2.64 -15.57
CA SER A 182 -7.45 3.32 -16.22
C SER A 182 -6.97 4.52 -15.40
N ALA A 183 -7.89 5.16 -14.66
CA ALA A 183 -7.63 6.27 -13.74
C ALA A 183 -8.76 6.36 -12.70
N ILE A 184 -8.48 7.07 -11.59
CA ILE A 184 -9.42 7.25 -10.48
C ILE A 184 -9.57 8.74 -10.21
N VAL A 185 -10.82 9.19 -10.03
CA VAL A 185 -11.15 10.58 -9.70
C VAL A 185 -12.08 10.58 -8.49
N THR A 186 -11.74 11.36 -7.44
CA THR A 186 -12.63 11.51 -6.29
C THR A 186 -12.89 12.97 -5.93
N ASN A 187 -14.14 13.27 -5.52
CA ASN A 187 -14.49 14.60 -5.03
C ASN A 187 -13.79 14.91 -3.71
N ARG A 188 -13.76 13.96 -2.80
CA ARG A 188 -13.17 14.10 -1.47
C ARG A 188 -11.90 13.28 -1.33
N GLY A 189 -11.04 13.72 -0.44
CA GLY A 189 -9.82 13.03 -0.08
C GLY A 189 -8.57 13.85 -0.37
N GLY A 190 -7.49 13.44 0.25
CA GLY A 190 -6.15 14.01 0.10
C GLY A 190 -5.14 12.93 -0.23
N ARG A 191 -3.85 13.24 -0.15
CA ARG A 191 -2.76 12.30 -0.47
C ARG A 191 -2.72 11.04 0.40
N THR A 192 -3.42 11.03 1.52
CA THR A 192 -3.48 9.93 2.50
C THR A 192 -4.84 9.24 2.54
N CYS A 193 -5.79 9.61 1.67
CA CYS A 193 -7.08 8.93 1.59
C CYS A 193 -6.95 7.54 0.95
N HIS A 194 -7.95 6.70 1.16
CA HIS A 194 -7.99 5.33 0.62
C HIS A 194 -7.72 5.30 -0.89
N ALA A 195 -8.44 6.13 -1.68
CA ALA A 195 -8.23 6.21 -3.13
C ALA A 195 -6.76 6.48 -3.50
N ALA A 196 -6.09 7.39 -2.77
CA ALA A 196 -4.71 7.76 -3.04
C ALA A 196 -3.72 6.63 -2.67
N ILE A 197 -3.99 5.91 -1.59
CA ILE A 197 -3.15 4.78 -1.14
C ILE A 197 -3.24 3.66 -2.16
N ILE A 198 -4.45 3.20 -2.47
CA ILE A 198 -4.67 2.08 -3.40
C ILE A 198 -4.23 2.44 -4.82
N ALA A 199 -4.46 3.66 -5.29
CA ALA A 199 -3.98 4.10 -6.60
C ALA A 199 -2.44 3.98 -6.74
N ARG A 200 -1.68 4.33 -5.67
CA ARG A 200 -0.22 4.13 -5.65
C ARG A 200 0.17 2.65 -5.68
N GLU A 201 -0.51 1.83 -4.91
CA GLU A 201 -0.25 0.38 -4.86
C GLU A 201 -0.52 -0.29 -6.20
N LEU A 202 -1.61 0.08 -6.85
CA LEU A 202 -1.99 -0.43 -8.17
C LEU A 202 -1.18 0.19 -9.31
N GLY A 203 -0.48 1.31 -9.07
CA GLY A 203 0.21 2.07 -10.10
C GLY A 203 -0.73 2.74 -11.11
N VAL A 204 -1.97 3.02 -10.69
CA VAL A 204 -3.01 3.71 -11.47
C VAL A 204 -2.97 5.21 -11.15
N PRO A 205 -3.04 6.13 -12.13
CA PRO A 205 -3.11 7.56 -11.85
C PRO A 205 -4.43 7.89 -11.15
N ALA A 206 -4.37 8.76 -10.13
CA ALA A 206 -5.58 9.26 -9.50
C ALA A 206 -5.52 10.76 -9.24
N VAL A 207 -6.67 11.41 -9.37
CA VAL A 207 -6.87 12.81 -8.97
C VAL A 207 -7.90 12.84 -7.86
N VAL A 208 -7.46 13.27 -6.66
CA VAL A 208 -8.30 13.26 -5.47
C VAL A 208 -8.58 14.68 -4.97
N GLY A 209 -9.72 14.85 -4.27
CA GLY A 209 -10.08 16.14 -3.69
C GLY A 209 -10.49 17.20 -4.73
N THR A 210 -11.15 16.78 -5.80
CA THR A 210 -11.60 17.70 -6.87
C THR A 210 -12.74 18.62 -6.44
N GLY A 211 -13.52 18.22 -5.44
CA GLY A 211 -14.65 18.97 -4.91
C GLY A 211 -15.91 18.96 -5.78
N ASN A 212 -15.78 18.84 -7.10
CA ASN A 212 -16.88 19.01 -8.05
C ASN A 212 -16.88 18.05 -9.25
N ALA A 213 -16.03 17.04 -9.28
CA ALA A 213 -15.94 16.12 -10.41
C ALA A 213 -17.26 15.39 -10.68
N LEU A 214 -18.01 15.00 -9.64
CA LEU A 214 -19.32 14.35 -9.77
C LEU A 214 -20.42 15.23 -10.38
N GLU A 215 -20.22 16.55 -10.36
CA GLU A 215 -21.15 17.52 -10.95
C GLU A 215 -20.79 17.85 -12.39
N LYS A 216 -19.48 17.85 -12.68
CA LYS A 216 -18.94 18.29 -13.98
C LYS A 216 -18.68 17.15 -14.97
N ILE A 217 -18.46 15.94 -14.48
CA ILE A 217 -18.21 14.78 -15.33
C ILE A 217 -19.51 13.98 -15.44
N SER A 218 -19.98 13.80 -16.67
CA SER A 218 -21.14 12.97 -16.94
C SER A 218 -20.75 11.50 -17.05
N ASP A 219 -21.64 10.62 -16.58
CA ASP A 219 -21.48 9.17 -16.79
C ASP A 219 -21.46 8.85 -18.30
N GLY A 220 -20.49 8.08 -18.74
CA GLY A 220 -20.27 7.77 -20.16
C GLY A 220 -19.44 8.80 -20.94
N GLN A 221 -19.01 9.89 -20.34
CA GLN A 221 -18.15 10.89 -20.97
C GLN A 221 -16.72 10.35 -21.15
N GLU A 222 -16.10 10.55 -22.30
CA GLU A 222 -14.67 10.32 -22.48
C GLU A 222 -13.86 11.40 -21.76
N VAL A 223 -12.87 10.98 -20.98
CA VAL A 223 -11.98 11.89 -20.23
C VAL A 223 -10.55 11.38 -20.21
N THR A 224 -9.62 12.32 -20.08
CA THR A 224 -8.19 12.05 -19.84
C THR A 224 -7.78 12.60 -18.49
N VAL A 225 -7.23 11.74 -17.63
CA VAL A 225 -6.76 12.08 -16.28
C VAL A 225 -5.25 12.16 -16.31
N SER A 226 -4.71 13.36 -16.10
CA SER A 226 -3.27 13.60 -16.11
C SER A 226 -2.75 13.88 -14.71
N CYS A 227 -1.81 13.05 -14.26
CA CYS A 227 -1.01 13.25 -13.07
C CYS A 227 0.47 13.58 -13.41
N ALA A 228 0.77 13.81 -14.69
CA ALA A 228 2.14 14.04 -15.17
C ALA A 228 2.59 15.50 -15.12
N GLU A 229 1.73 16.44 -14.72
CA GLU A 229 1.95 17.88 -14.79
C GLU A 229 2.32 18.52 -13.44
N GLY A 230 2.76 17.72 -12.50
CA GLY A 230 3.19 18.18 -11.18
C GLY A 230 2.23 17.77 -10.05
N ASP A 231 2.09 18.61 -9.05
CA ASP A 231 1.28 18.33 -7.84
C ASP A 231 -0.23 18.42 -8.08
N THR A 232 -0.64 19.17 -9.10
CA THR A 232 -2.04 19.27 -9.52
C THR A 232 -2.31 18.24 -10.60
N GLY A 233 -3.34 17.45 -10.39
CA GLY A 233 -3.88 16.52 -11.38
C GLY A 233 -5.05 17.17 -12.11
N PHE A 234 -5.14 16.94 -13.41
CA PHE A 234 -6.16 17.51 -14.28
C PHE A 234 -7.01 16.43 -14.90
N ILE A 235 -8.30 16.68 -15.00
CA ILE A 235 -9.23 15.89 -15.78
C ILE A 235 -9.63 16.72 -16.99
N TYR A 236 -9.28 16.24 -18.17
CA TYR A 236 -9.59 16.87 -19.44
C TYR A 236 -10.78 16.21 -20.13
N ALA A 237 -11.57 16.97 -20.85
CA ALA A 237 -12.62 16.46 -21.72
C ALA A 237 -12.01 15.70 -22.91
N GLY A 238 -12.56 14.55 -23.23
CA GLY A 238 -12.17 13.71 -24.36
C GLY A 238 -10.93 12.84 -24.13
N ASP A 239 -10.68 11.97 -25.09
CA ASP A 239 -9.46 11.15 -25.14
C ASP A 239 -8.34 11.96 -25.81
N LEU A 240 -7.42 12.44 -24.98
CA LEU A 240 -6.29 13.26 -25.44
C LEU A 240 -5.06 12.38 -25.71
N PRO A 241 -4.32 12.63 -26.80
CA PRO A 241 -3.10 11.89 -27.06
C PRO A 241 -2.02 12.21 -26.05
N PHE A 242 -1.35 11.17 -25.55
CA PHE A 242 -0.17 11.28 -24.70
C PHE A 242 0.89 10.27 -25.11
N GLU A 243 2.15 10.63 -24.85
CA GLU A 243 3.30 9.76 -25.10
C GLU A 243 3.75 9.11 -23.80
N ARG A 244 4.13 7.84 -23.92
CA ARG A 244 4.80 7.09 -22.87
C ARG A 244 6.21 6.77 -23.31
N THR A 245 7.20 7.39 -22.68
CA THR A 245 8.62 7.13 -22.89
C THR A 245 9.12 6.21 -21.80
N THR A 246 9.79 5.13 -22.16
CA THR A 246 10.43 4.22 -21.23
C THR A 246 11.94 4.40 -21.32
N THR A 247 12.59 4.74 -20.21
CA THR A 247 14.05 4.85 -20.11
C THR A 247 14.58 3.64 -19.33
N ASP A 248 15.51 2.90 -19.93
CA ASP A 248 16.20 1.83 -19.22
C ASP A 248 17.35 2.43 -18.39
N LEU A 249 17.32 2.17 -17.10
CA LEU A 249 18.32 2.69 -16.15
C LEU A 249 19.65 1.95 -16.25
N ALA A 250 19.65 0.74 -16.86
CA ALA A 250 20.87 -0.03 -17.06
C ALA A 250 21.86 0.66 -18.03
N ASP A 251 21.34 1.48 -18.94
CA ASP A 251 22.13 2.22 -19.93
C ASP A 251 22.62 3.60 -19.44
N MET A 252 22.29 3.96 -18.20
CA MET A 252 22.73 5.25 -17.65
C MET A 252 24.24 5.27 -17.40
N PRO A 253 24.97 6.30 -17.86
CA PRO A 253 26.38 6.42 -17.56
C PRO A 253 26.60 6.60 -16.04
N PRO A 254 27.68 6.06 -15.47
CA PRO A 254 27.98 6.24 -14.05
C PRO A 254 28.18 7.73 -13.75
N ALA A 255 27.56 8.20 -12.68
CA ALA A 255 27.74 9.58 -12.23
C ALA A 255 29.17 9.75 -11.67
N PRO A 256 29.85 10.88 -11.95
CA PRO A 256 31.20 11.16 -11.44
C PRO A 256 31.23 11.40 -9.93
N LEU A 257 30.08 11.64 -9.32
CA LEU A 257 29.89 11.88 -7.89
C LEU A 257 28.90 10.87 -7.31
N LYS A 258 29.02 10.61 -6.01
CA LYS A 258 28.05 9.79 -5.28
C LYS A 258 26.76 10.58 -5.07
N ILE A 259 25.71 10.20 -5.78
CA ILE A 259 24.38 10.82 -5.64
C ILE A 259 23.57 9.99 -4.65
N MET A 260 23.19 10.60 -3.53
CA MET A 260 22.36 9.99 -2.51
C MET A 260 20.95 10.59 -2.52
N MET A 261 19.97 9.75 -2.23
CA MET A 261 18.55 10.16 -2.25
C MET A 261 18.12 10.76 -0.92
N ASN A 262 17.15 11.66 -0.95
CA ASN A 262 16.35 12.04 0.21
C ASN A 262 15.05 11.25 0.17
N VAL A 263 14.85 10.33 1.11
CA VAL A 263 13.66 9.47 1.16
C VAL A 263 12.95 9.67 2.50
N ALA A 264 11.67 9.94 2.43
CA ALA A 264 10.84 10.18 3.60
C ALA A 264 9.76 9.11 3.81
N ASN A 265 9.34 8.42 2.74
CA ASN A 265 8.27 7.43 2.78
C ASN A 265 8.82 6.00 2.63
N PRO A 266 8.78 5.17 3.68
CA PRO A 266 9.20 3.78 3.61
C PRO A 266 8.41 2.93 2.61
N GLU A 267 7.13 3.22 2.36
CA GLU A 267 6.30 2.44 1.44
C GLU A 267 6.83 2.47 0.00
N ARG A 268 7.49 3.57 -0.38
CA ARG A 268 8.09 3.73 -1.71
C ARG A 268 9.59 3.49 -1.75
N ALA A 269 10.18 3.08 -0.63
CA ALA A 269 11.63 2.97 -0.54
C ALA A 269 12.21 1.96 -1.54
N PHE A 270 11.55 0.82 -1.72
CA PHE A 270 11.99 -0.19 -2.68
C PHE A 270 11.84 0.25 -4.14
N ASP A 271 10.85 1.08 -4.48
CA ASP A 271 10.73 1.67 -5.81
C ASP A 271 11.90 2.63 -6.07
N PHE A 272 12.19 3.50 -5.11
CA PHE A 272 13.29 4.46 -5.22
C PHE A 272 14.66 3.78 -5.16
N GLY A 273 14.80 2.70 -4.40
CA GLY A 273 16.05 1.93 -4.32
C GLY A 273 16.49 1.33 -5.66
N GLN A 274 15.57 1.20 -6.62
CA GLN A 274 15.89 0.75 -7.98
C GLN A 274 16.53 1.82 -8.85
N LEU A 275 16.41 3.09 -8.47
CA LEU A 275 17.09 4.19 -9.17
C LEU A 275 18.61 4.10 -8.93
N PRO A 276 19.46 4.49 -9.90
CA PRO A 276 20.89 4.60 -9.67
C PRO A 276 21.17 5.56 -8.50
N ASN A 277 21.72 5.04 -7.42
CA ASN A 277 21.98 5.80 -6.20
C ASN A 277 23.19 5.25 -5.44
N ALA A 278 23.76 6.08 -4.57
CA ALA A 278 24.82 5.70 -3.64
C ALA A 278 24.29 5.57 -2.18
N GLY A 279 22.97 5.40 -2.01
CA GLY A 279 22.31 5.27 -0.73
C GLY A 279 21.32 6.40 -0.42
N ILE A 280 20.88 6.46 0.83
CA ILE A 280 19.98 7.50 1.34
C ILE A 280 20.79 8.51 2.16
N GLY A 281 20.91 9.73 1.65
CA GLY A 281 21.64 10.83 2.31
C GLY A 281 20.82 11.53 3.40
N LEU A 282 19.50 11.41 3.35
CA LEU A 282 18.61 11.91 4.39
C LEU A 282 17.33 11.10 4.46
N ALA A 283 17.17 10.37 5.54
CA ALA A 283 15.90 9.79 5.98
C ALA A 283 15.32 10.64 7.12
N ARG A 284 14.11 11.19 6.92
CA ARG A 284 13.43 12.07 7.89
C ARG A 284 12.50 11.26 8.77
N LEU A 285 12.83 11.12 10.06
CA LEU A 285 12.00 10.39 11.01
C LEU A 285 10.63 11.02 11.23
N GLU A 286 10.51 12.33 11.14
CA GLU A 286 9.25 13.07 11.30
C GLU A 286 8.18 12.57 10.32
N MET A 287 8.59 12.23 9.09
CA MET A 287 7.67 11.70 8.08
C MET A 287 7.24 10.26 8.40
N ILE A 288 8.15 9.44 8.94
CA ILE A 288 7.80 8.08 9.41
C ILE A 288 6.84 8.19 10.59
N ILE A 289 7.11 9.08 11.53
CA ILE A 289 6.27 9.29 12.71
C ILE A 289 4.88 9.76 12.29
N ALA A 290 4.78 10.73 11.39
CA ALA A 290 3.50 11.25 10.94
C ALA A 290 2.67 10.22 10.14
N SER A 291 3.30 9.42 9.26
CA SER A 291 2.60 8.50 8.36
C SER A 291 2.38 7.10 8.97
N HIS A 292 3.38 6.54 9.65
CA HIS A 292 3.34 5.15 10.13
C HIS A 292 2.94 5.02 11.60
N ILE A 293 3.29 5.99 12.44
CA ILE A 293 2.93 6.01 13.85
C ILE A 293 1.61 6.77 14.04
N GLY A 294 1.54 8.01 13.56
CA GLY A 294 0.32 8.82 13.57
C GLY A 294 -0.17 9.24 14.95
N VAL A 295 0.71 9.14 15.98
CA VAL A 295 0.45 9.58 17.36
C VAL A 295 1.67 10.31 17.86
N HIS A 296 1.45 11.44 18.53
CA HIS A 296 2.54 12.21 19.12
C HIS A 296 3.25 11.40 20.23
N PRO A 297 4.60 11.29 20.24
CA PRO A 297 5.31 10.43 21.19
C PRO A 297 5.03 10.77 22.66
N LYS A 298 4.82 12.05 22.98
CA LYS A 298 4.43 12.46 24.34
C LYS A 298 3.07 11.87 24.74
N ALA A 299 2.11 11.77 23.83
CA ALA A 299 0.81 11.16 24.13
C ALA A 299 0.91 9.67 24.43
N LEU A 300 1.87 8.97 23.80
CA LEU A 300 2.15 7.56 24.08
C LEU A 300 2.89 7.37 25.40
N LEU A 301 3.87 8.23 25.71
CA LEU A 301 4.58 8.21 27.00
C LEU A 301 3.66 8.52 28.18
N GLU A 302 2.77 9.48 28.01
CA GLU A 302 1.81 9.93 29.02
C GLU A 302 0.44 9.28 28.82
N TYR A 303 0.36 8.08 28.24
CA TYR A 303 -0.88 7.39 27.91
C TYR A 303 -1.83 7.30 29.12
N ALA A 304 -1.31 6.97 30.31
CA ALA A 304 -2.12 6.82 31.49
C ALA A 304 -2.89 8.10 31.87
N SER A 305 -2.36 9.29 31.57
CA SER A 305 -2.92 10.60 31.88
C SER A 305 -3.84 11.17 30.80
N GLN A 306 -3.98 10.51 29.64
CA GLN A 306 -4.85 10.96 28.55
C GLN A 306 -6.33 10.80 28.95
N ASP A 307 -7.19 11.66 28.35
CA ASP A 307 -8.63 11.53 28.48
C ASP A 307 -9.16 10.27 27.76
N ALA A 308 -10.40 9.88 28.05
CA ALA A 308 -10.99 8.64 27.55
C ALA A 308 -11.15 8.62 26.02
N GLU A 309 -11.42 9.76 25.37
CA GLU A 309 -11.54 9.84 23.93
C GLU A 309 -10.18 9.67 23.25
N THR A 310 -9.17 10.36 23.75
CA THR A 310 -7.78 10.24 23.28
C THR A 310 -7.25 8.81 23.46
N LYS A 311 -7.49 8.19 24.64
CA LYS A 311 -7.13 6.79 24.89
C LYS A 311 -7.76 5.87 23.86
N LYS A 312 -9.05 6.00 23.58
CA LYS A 312 -9.75 5.18 22.58
C LYS A 312 -9.13 5.30 21.18
N LYS A 313 -8.71 6.52 20.77
CA LYS A 313 -8.02 6.74 19.50
C LYS A 313 -6.63 6.09 19.48
N ILE A 314 -5.90 6.20 20.58
CA ILE A 314 -4.58 5.56 20.72
C ILE A 314 -4.74 4.04 20.69
N ASP A 315 -5.67 3.47 21.48
CA ASP A 315 -5.91 2.02 21.54
C ASP A 315 -6.21 1.42 20.16
N ALA A 316 -7.04 2.10 19.37
CA ALA A 316 -7.31 1.70 18.00
C ALA A 316 -6.04 1.71 17.12
N ARG A 317 -5.11 2.62 17.38
CA ARG A 317 -3.88 2.78 16.59
C ARG A 317 -2.78 1.80 16.98
N ILE A 318 -2.68 1.47 18.27
CA ILE A 318 -1.68 0.54 18.81
C ILE A 318 -2.13 -0.92 18.79
N ALA A 319 -3.32 -1.21 18.26
CA ALA A 319 -3.85 -2.55 18.18
C ALA A 319 -2.84 -3.52 17.54
N GLY A 320 -2.66 -4.69 18.15
CA GLY A 320 -1.65 -5.68 17.77
C GLY A 320 -0.28 -5.51 18.44
N TYR A 321 -0.05 -4.44 19.18
CA TYR A 321 1.19 -4.19 19.94
C TYR A 321 0.96 -4.31 21.44
N SER A 322 2.04 -4.63 22.19
CA SER A 322 1.94 -4.92 23.62
C SER A 322 1.66 -3.68 24.49
N ASP A 323 2.19 -2.53 24.08
CA ASP A 323 2.09 -1.29 24.83
C ASP A 323 2.36 -0.07 23.92
N PRO A 324 1.97 1.16 24.35
CA PRO A 324 2.12 2.37 23.55
C PRO A 324 3.57 2.73 23.20
N VAL A 325 4.52 2.48 24.10
CA VAL A 325 5.95 2.81 23.89
C VAL A 325 6.57 1.79 22.94
N GLY A 326 6.30 0.50 23.18
CA GLY A 326 6.71 -0.59 22.28
C GLY A 326 6.18 -0.39 20.85
N PHE A 327 4.93 -0.02 20.70
CA PHE A 327 4.36 0.35 19.40
C PHE A 327 5.19 1.43 18.69
N TYR A 328 5.55 2.53 19.38
CA TYR A 328 6.35 3.59 18.79
C TYR A 328 7.72 3.10 18.32
N VAL A 329 8.41 2.36 19.18
CA VAL A 329 9.77 1.86 18.90
C VAL A 329 9.74 0.87 17.74
N ASP A 330 8.81 -0.08 17.74
CA ASP A 330 8.70 -1.10 16.71
C ASP A 330 8.34 -0.49 15.33
N ARG A 331 7.37 0.41 15.29
CA ARG A 331 6.96 1.08 14.05
C ARG A 331 8.07 1.97 13.48
N LEU A 332 8.82 2.64 14.33
CA LEU A 332 9.97 3.45 13.91
C LEU A 332 11.10 2.56 13.39
N ALA A 333 11.39 1.46 14.07
CA ALA A 333 12.39 0.47 13.64
C ALA A 333 12.01 -0.17 12.31
N GLU A 334 10.75 -0.55 12.11
CA GLU A 334 10.23 -1.08 10.84
C GLU A 334 10.41 -0.07 9.69
N GLY A 335 10.08 1.19 9.91
CA GLY A 335 10.26 2.24 8.90
C GLY A 335 11.73 2.43 8.51
N ILE A 336 12.62 2.53 9.49
CA ILE A 336 14.07 2.67 9.26
C ILE A 336 14.63 1.41 8.58
N ALA A 337 14.24 0.22 9.03
CA ALA A 337 14.67 -1.04 8.46
C ALA A 337 14.24 -1.17 6.98
N THR A 338 13.04 -0.73 6.65
CA THR A 338 12.53 -0.72 5.27
C THR A 338 13.36 0.20 4.38
N LEU A 339 13.69 1.42 4.84
CA LEU A 339 14.56 2.33 4.11
C LEU A 339 15.95 1.74 3.91
N THR A 340 16.51 1.13 4.94
CA THR A 340 17.85 0.53 4.90
C THR A 340 17.90 -0.67 3.97
N ALA A 341 16.89 -1.53 4.04
CA ALA A 341 16.78 -2.72 3.18
C ALA A 341 16.66 -2.37 1.70
N SER A 342 15.99 -1.25 1.37
CA SER A 342 15.72 -0.84 -0.01
C SER A 342 16.97 -0.45 -0.80
N VAL A 343 18.03 0.00 -0.15
CA VAL A 343 19.28 0.44 -0.78
C VAL A 343 20.50 -0.38 -0.36
N ALA A 344 20.31 -1.43 0.43
CA ALA A 344 21.41 -2.28 0.90
C ALA A 344 22.23 -2.83 -0.29
N PRO A 345 23.59 -2.82 -0.23
CA PRO A 345 24.46 -2.52 0.92
C PRO A 345 24.85 -1.03 1.08
N ASN A 346 24.23 -0.10 0.35
CA ASN A 346 24.56 1.31 0.39
C ASN A 346 24.18 1.94 1.74
N PRO A 347 24.88 3.01 2.17
CA PRO A 347 24.62 3.65 3.47
C PRO A 347 23.30 4.42 3.49
N VAL A 348 22.72 4.49 4.69
CA VAL A 348 21.53 5.30 4.99
C VAL A 348 21.81 6.22 6.17
N ILE A 349 21.63 7.52 5.98
CA ILE A 349 21.79 8.53 7.03
C ILE A 349 20.40 8.86 7.56
N VAL A 350 20.15 8.48 8.80
CA VAL A 350 18.90 8.76 9.51
C VAL A 350 19.08 9.98 10.37
N ARG A 351 18.34 11.05 10.10
CA ARG A 351 18.32 12.23 10.96
C ARG A 351 17.36 11.98 12.12
N LEU A 352 17.84 12.17 13.34
CA LEU A 352 16.99 12.13 14.52
C LEU A 352 15.89 13.22 14.41
N SER A 353 14.72 12.92 14.92
CA SER A 353 13.58 13.83 14.86
C SER A 353 13.79 15.10 15.67
N ASP A 354 13.42 16.22 15.06
CA ASP A 354 13.31 17.53 15.72
C ASP A 354 11.81 17.88 15.78
N PHE A 355 11.22 17.69 16.96
CA PHE A 355 9.78 17.94 17.16
C PHE A 355 9.54 19.43 17.37
N LYS A 356 9.21 20.13 16.29
CA LYS A 356 8.69 21.49 16.37
C LYS A 356 7.19 21.45 16.61
N SER A 357 6.70 22.25 17.54
CA SER A 357 5.30 22.29 17.97
C SER A 357 4.29 22.64 16.87
N ASN A 358 4.75 23.15 15.73
CA ASN A 358 3.93 23.48 14.56
C ASN A 358 3.94 22.41 13.45
N GLU A 359 4.61 21.30 13.65
CA GLU A 359 4.70 20.21 12.66
C GLU A 359 3.81 18.99 13.02
N TYR A 360 3.08 19.07 14.16
CA TYR A 360 2.22 18.00 14.72
C TYR A 360 0.87 18.51 15.17
#